data_60a9ee12c00f79f637783b14be70b498
#
_entry.id   60a9ee12c00f79f637783b14be70b498
#
_cell.length_a   1.000
_cell.length_b   1.000
_cell.length_c   1.000
_cell.angle_alpha   90.00
_cell.angle_beta   90.00
_cell.angle_gamma   90.00
#
_symmetry.space_group_name_H-M   'P 1'
#
loop_
_entity.id
_entity.type
_entity.pdbx_description
1 polymer ?
#
loop_
_entity_poly.entity_id
_entity_poly.type
_entity_poly.pdbx_seq_one_letter_code
_entity_poly.pdbx_strand_id
1 'polypeptide(L)'
;MEHGPGTCDADAIHESELQNLVVRAINMALGNKDSMNDALQRNIEAVLVGTDGVPFDEIDARLEELQKELLKVANAKGNYDSIVDDIYSLREAKQNAQVESAEREGMKKRISEMQQFLAEQQQDITEYDEQLVRRLIEKITVYDEMITVEFKSGTSVDVRR
;
A
#
# COMPACT_ATOMS: atom_id res chain seq x y z
N MET A 1 -32.25 15.63 -13.52
CA MET A 1 -31.68 14.82 -12.44
C MET A 1 -30.67 15.66 -11.65
N GLU A 2 -30.91 15.83 -10.42
CA GLU A 2 -30.05 16.66 -9.59
C GLU A 2 -28.91 15.86 -9.07
N HIS A 3 -27.69 16.42 -9.20
CA HIS A 3 -26.51 15.88 -8.57
C HIS A 3 -26.36 16.51 -7.18
N GLY A 4 -26.26 15.70 -6.15
CA GLY A 4 -25.99 16.19 -4.82
C GLY A 4 -24.58 16.79 -4.68
N PRO A 5 -24.28 17.52 -3.59
CA PRO A 5 -22.96 18.05 -3.34
C PRO A 5 -21.92 16.94 -3.34
N GLY A 6 -20.82 17.12 -4.06
CA GLY A 6 -19.73 16.15 -4.14
C GLY A 6 -19.90 15.05 -5.19
N THR A 7 -20.95 15.09 -6.02
CA THR A 7 -21.06 14.16 -7.14
C THR A 7 -20.07 14.52 -8.24
N CYS A 8 -19.50 13.49 -8.86
CA CYS A 8 -18.65 13.65 -10.03
C CYS A 8 -19.48 14.14 -11.22
N ASP A 9 -18.87 14.98 -12.06
CA ASP A 9 -19.47 15.43 -13.32
C ASP A 9 -19.51 14.31 -14.39
N ALA A 10 -18.94 13.14 -14.10
CA ALA A 10 -18.92 12.00 -14.99
C ALA A 10 -20.32 11.40 -15.19
N ASP A 11 -20.65 11.04 -16.41
CA ASP A 11 -21.88 10.32 -16.72
C ASP A 11 -21.93 8.97 -15.98
N ALA A 12 -23.14 8.57 -15.59
CA ALA A 12 -23.36 7.27 -14.98
C ALA A 12 -22.89 6.15 -15.92
N ILE A 13 -22.15 5.19 -15.38
CA ILE A 13 -21.66 4.03 -16.11
C ILE A 13 -22.49 2.80 -15.74
N HIS A 14 -22.87 2.01 -16.73
CA HIS A 14 -23.55 0.73 -16.49
C HIS A 14 -22.57 -0.32 -15.97
N GLU A 15 -23.04 -1.21 -15.10
CA GLU A 15 -22.23 -2.28 -14.53
C GLU A 15 -21.56 -3.14 -15.61
N SER A 16 -22.29 -3.51 -16.66
CA SER A 16 -21.75 -4.30 -17.77
C SER A 16 -20.66 -3.55 -18.54
N GLU A 17 -20.82 -2.26 -18.76
CA GLU A 17 -19.80 -1.42 -19.38
C GLU A 17 -18.54 -1.35 -18.50
N LEU A 18 -18.72 -1.10 -17.21
CA LEU A 18 -17.62 -1.05 -16.25
C LEU A 18 -16.87 -2.37 -16.19
N GLN A 19 -17.58 -3.49 -16.13
CA GLN A 19 -16.96 -4.83 -16.11
C GLN A 19 -16.12 -5.08 -17.38
N ASN A 20 -16.63 -4.71 -18.55
CA ASN A 20 -15.89 -4.82 -19.80
C ASN A 20 -14.63 -3.95 -19.81
N LEU A 21 -14.72 -2.73 -19.30
CA LEU A 21 -13.57 -1.83 -19.19
C LEU A 21 -12.52 -2.37 -18.22
N VAL A 22 -12.93 -2.97 -17.12
CA VAL A 22 -12.01 -3.60 -16.16
C VAL A 22 -11.30 -4.80 -16.79
N VAL A 23 -12.02 -5.64 -17.53
CA VAL A 23 -11.42 -6.75 -18.30
C VAL A 23 -10.37 -6.22 -19.30
N ARG A 24 -10.72 -5.15 -20.02
CA ARG A 24 -9.78 -4.50 -20.94
C ARG A 24 -8.53 -3.97 -20.22
N ALA A 25 -8.71 -3.36 -19.05
CA ALA A 25 -7.58 -2.87 -18.24
C ALA A 25 -6.64 -3.99 -17.84
N ILE A 26 -7.16 -5.12 -17.37
CA ILE A 26 -6.36 -6.28 -17.00
C ILE A 26 -5.63 -6.84 -18.23
N ASN A 27 -6.32 -6.94 -19.37
CA ASN A 27 -5.71 -7.41 -20.61
C ASN A 27 -4.64 -6.44 -21.14
N MET A 28 -4.81 -5.14 -20.96
CA MET A 28 -3.76 -4.17 -21.29
C MET A 28 -2.50 -4.38 -20.43
N ALA A 29 -2.67 -4.67 -19.15
CA ALA A 29 -1.54 -5.02 -18.28
C ALA A 29 -0.86 -6.31 -18.74
N LEU A 30 -1.64 -7.33 -19.12
CA LEU A 30 -1.12 -8.59 -19.67
C LEU A 30 -0.40 -8.39 -21.01
N GLY A 31 -0.92 -7.52 -21.87
CA GLY A 31 -0.31 -7.20 -23.18
C GLY A 31 1.01 -6.42 -23.08
N ASN A 32 1.23 -5.73 -21.97
CA ASN A 32 2.41 -4.91 -21.70
C ASN A 32 3.24 -5.46 -20.54
N LYS A 33 3.44 -6.77 -20.47
CA LYS A 33 4.11 -7.43 -19.34
C LYS A 33 5.48 -6.84 -19.01
N ASP A 34 6.29 -6.52 -20.02
CA ASP A 34 7.63 -5.96 -19.80
C ASP A 34 7.56 -4.59 -19.12
N SER A 35 6.72 -3.69 -19.64
CA SER A 35 6.50 -2.37 -19.03
C SER A 35 5.90 -2.48 -17.63
N MET A 36 4.98 -3.39 -17.44
CA MET A 36 4.36 -3.65 -16.13
C MET A 36 5.40 -4.19 -15.13
N ASN A 37 6.22 -5.15 -15.55
CA ASN A 37 7.28 -5.70 -14.71
C ASN A 37 8.34 -4.65 -14.36
N ASP A 38 8.69 -3.76 -15.28
CA ASP A 38 9.60 -2.64 -15.00
C ASP A 38 9.01 -1.70 -13.93
N ALA A 39 7.72 -1.38 -14.03
CA ALA A 39 7.03 -0.57 -13.03
C ALA A 39 6.98 -1.28 -11.68
N LEU A 40 6.71 -2.57 -11.66
CA LEU A 40 6.70 -3.38 -10.43
C LEU A 40 8.09 -3.43 -9.80
N GLN A 41 9.13 -3.56 -10.60
CA GLN A 41 10.52 -3.55 -10.13
C GLN A 41 10.88 -2.21 -9.48
N ARG A 42 10.49 -1.09 -10.10
CA ARG A 42 10.67 0.24 -9.50
C ARG A 42 9.92 0.37 -8.17
N ASN A 43 8.72 -0.17 -8.09
CA ASN A 43 7.93 -0.14 -6.85
C ASN A 43 8.59 -0.98 -5.74
N ILE A 44 9.16 -2.14 -6.08
CA ILE A 44 9.94 -2.95 -5.13
C ILE A 44 11.14 -2.15 -4.61
N GLU A 45 11.91 -1.55 -5.51
CA GLU A 45 13.08 -0.76 -5.15
C GLU A 45 12.71 0.41 -4.24
N ALA A 46 11.62 1.12 -4.52
CA ALA A 46 11.12 2.20 -3.68
C ALA A 46 10.73 1.72 -2.27
N VAL A 47 10.15 0.52 -2.16
CA VAL A 47 9.80 -0.09 -0.88
C VAL A 47 11.07 -0.49 -0.10
N LEU A 48 12.09 -0.97 -0.80
CA LEU A 48 13.35 -1.41 -0.18
C LEU A 48 14.21 -0.24 0.32
N VAL A 49 14.16 0.93 -0.32
CA VAL A 49 14.93 2.12 0.09
C VAL A 49 14.67 2.55 1.54
N GLY A 50 13.51 2.21 2.09
CA GLY A 50 13.18 2.50 3.48
C GLY A 50 13.55 1.40 4.48
N THR A 51 14.26 0.35 4.06
CA THR A 51 14.55 -0.82 4.90
C THR A 51 15.84 -0.74 5.70
N ASP A 52 16.51 0.39 5.75
CA ASP A 52 17.56 0.64 6.76
C ASP A 52 16.85 0.64 8.11
N GLY A 53 16.62 -0.58 8.59
CA GLY A 53 15.67 -0.89 9.62
C GLY A 53 15.93 -0.07 10.87
N VAL A 54 14.87 0.51 11.39
CA VAL A 54 14.89 0.97 12.77
C VAL A 54 15.34 -0.24 13.59
N PRO A 55 16.47 -0.16 14.28
CA PRO A 55 16.98 -1.30 15.03
C PRO A 55 16.09 -1.49 16.26
N PHE A 56 15.03 -2.29 16.13
CA PHE A 56 14.11 -2.58 17.22
C PHE A 56 14.83 -3.06 18.47
N ASP A 57 15.86 -3.87 18.30
CA ASP A 57 16.66 -4.38 19.42
C ASP A 57 17.36 -3.26 20.17
N GLU A 58 17.88 -2.25 19.47
CA GLU A 58 18.51 -1.09 20.08
C GLU A 58 17.47 -0.20 20.78
N ILE A 59 16.29 -0.03 20.21
CA ILE A 59 15.19 0.70 20.86
C ILE A 59 14.75 -0.01 22.13
N ASP A 60 14.56 -1.32 22.07
CA ASP A 60 14.16 -2.13 23.23
C ASP A 60 15.23 -2.09 24.34
N ALA A 61 16.50 -2.18 23.98
CA ALA A 61 17.60 -2.07 24.92
C ALA A 61 17.63 -0.67 25.58
N ARG A 62 17.43 0.39 24.80
CA ARG A 62 17.38 1.76 25.32
C ARG A 62 16.18 1.98 26.24
N LEU A 63 15.02 1.44 25.88
CA LEU A 63 13.82 1.50 26.72
C LEU A 63 14.03 0.80 28.06
N GLU A 64 14.66 -0.37 28.06
CA GLU A 64 14.99 -1.10 29.29
C GLU A 64 15.94 -0.29 30.16
N GLU A 65 16.98 0.30 29.58
CA GLU A 65 17.95 1.16 30.28
C GLU A 65 17.24 2.38 30.91
N LEU A 66 16.37 3.05 30.17
CA LEU A 66 15.61 4.20 30.66
C LEU A 66 14.66 3.82 31.78
N GLN A 67 14.04 2.65 31.73
CA GLN A 67 13.21 2.14 32.81
C GLN A 67 14.01 1.92 34.10
N LYS A 68 15.23 1.40 33.99
CA LYS A 68 16.14 1.24 35.13
C LYS A 68 16.56 2.59 35.70
N GLU A 69 16.89 3.56 34.86
CA GLU A 69 17.22 4.93 35.27
C GLU A 69 16.02 5.59 35.97
N LEU A 70 14.82 5.42 35.43
CA LEU A 70 13.58 5.95 36.03
C LEU A 70 13.42 5.45 37.48
N LEU A 71 13.59 4.15 37.70
CA LEU A 71 13.49 3.57 39.04
C LEU A 71 14.54 4.14 40.00
N LYS A 72 15.77 4.30 39.55
CA LYS A 72 16.85 4.90 40.37
C LYS A 72 16.56 6.34 40.75
N VAL A 73 16.14 7.17 39.79
CA VAL A 73 15.84 8.57 40.01
C VAL A 73 14.61 8.74 40.88
N ALA A 74 13.57 7.95 40.66
CA ALA A 74 12.35 7.96 41.48
C ALA A 74 12.64 7.57 42.93
N ASN A 75 13.45 6.53 43.15
CA ASN A 75 13.88 6.10 44.49
C ASN A 75 14.74 7.14 45.22
N ALA A 76 15.52 7.91 44.47
CA ALA A 76 16.31 9.01 44.98
C ALA A 76 15.53 10.32 45.15
N LYS A 77 14.23 10.34 44.86
CA LYS A 77 13.35 11.50 44.87
C LYS A 77 13.82 12.64 43.93
N GLY A 78 14.51 12.27 42.86
CA GLY A 78 14.95 13.20 41.82
C GLY A 78 13.83 13.52 40.81
N ASN A 79 14.13 14.47 39.90
CA ASN A 79 13.26 14.80 38.80
C ASN A 79 13.45 13.80 37.64
N TYR A 80 12.40 13.09 37.27
CA TYR A 80 12.41 12.05 36.23
C TYR A 80 11.59 12.41 34.99
N ASP A 81 11.08 13.66 34.87
CA ASP A 81 10.19 14.06 33.79
C ASP A 81 10.82 13.87 32.40
N SER A 82 12.12 14.20 32.25
CA SER A 82 12.82 14.02 30.98
C SER A 82 12.99 12.54 30.60
N ILE A 83 13.17 11.67 31.58
CA ILE A 83 13.28 10.22 31.36
C ILE A 83 11.95 9.66 30.88
N VAL A 84 10.84 10.08 31.48
CA VAL A 84 9.49 9.70 31.06
C VAL A 84 9.22 10.18 29.64
N ASP A 85 9.57 11.40 29.29
CA ASP A 85 9.41 11.93 27.95
C ASP A 85 10.21 11.13 26.91
N ASP A 86 11.45 10.76 27.23
CA ASP A 86 12.30 9.92 26.37
C ASP A 86 11.68 8.54 26.15
N ILE A 87 11.12 7.93 27.20
CA ILE A 87 10.44 6.64 27.10
C ILE A 87 9.24 6.73 26.18
N TYR A 88 8.39 7.75 26.32
CA TYR A 88 7.23 7.95 25.44
C TYR A 88 7.66 8.16 23.99
N SER A 89 8.65 8.99 23.74
CA SER A 89 9.18 9.25 22.40
C SER A 89 9.71 7.99 21.73
N LEU A 90 10.44 7.15 22.44
CA LEU A 90 10.96 5.88 21.93
C LEU A 90 9.87 4.86 21.65
N ARG A 91 8.85 4.78 22.51
CA ARG A 91 7.71 3.90 22.29
C ARG A 91 6.91 4.30 21.07
N GLU A 92 6.70 5.60 20.88
CA GLU A 92 6.02 6.13 19.70
C GLU A 92 6.83 5.85 18.43
N ALA A 93 8.14 6.10 18.44
CA ALA A 93 9.03 5.79 17.33
C ALA A 93 9.03 4.30 16.97
N LYS A 94 9.04 3.42 17.97
CA LYS A 94 8.93 1.97 17.76
C LYS A 94 7.62 1.59 17.11
N GLN A 95 6.50 2.12 17.61
CA GLN A 95 5.18 1.83 17.06
C GLN A 95 5.07 2.29 15.61
N ASN A 96 5.52 3.50 15.30
CA ASN A 96 5.52 4.03 13.95
C ASN A 96 6.37 3.16 13.01
N ALA A 97 7.55 2.74 13.44
CA ALA A 97 8.42 1.87 12.68
C ALA A 97 7.81 0.48 12.43
N GLN A 98 7.07 -0.07 13.40
CA GLN A 98 6.35 -1.33 13.23
C GLN A 98 5.23 -1.21 12.19
N VAL A 99 4.47 -0.12 12.20
CA VAL A 99 3.43 0.15 11.21
C VAL A 99 4.03 0.28 9.81
N GLU A 100 5.09 1.07 9.66
CA GLU A 100 5.79 1.23 8.37
C GLU A 100 6.35 -0.09 7.84
N SER A 101 6.93 -0.91 8.71
CA SER A 101 7.43 -2.24 8.34
C SER A 101 6.30 -3.15 7.85
N ALA A 102 5.16 -3.17 8.54
CA ALA A 102 3.99 -3.95 8.13
C ALA A 102 3.43 -3.48 6.78
N GLU A 103 3.37 -2.17 6.53
CA GLU A 103 2.94 -1.60 5.26
C GLU A 103 3.87 -2.01 4.11
N ARG A 104 5.19 -1.98 4.33
CA ARG A 104 6.18 -2.43 3.34
C ARG A 104 6.03 -3.90 3.00
N GLU A 105 5.88 -4.76 4.00
CA GLU A 105 5.66 -6.19 3.78
C GLU A 105 4.35 -6.45 3.04
N GLY A 106 3.29 -5.72 3.37
CA GLY A 106 2.02 -5.76 2.64
C GLY A 106 2.17 -5.36 1.18
N MET A 107 2.93 -4.29 0.89
CA MET A 107 3.19 -3.84 -0.48
C MET A 107 4.03 -4.85 -1.26
N LYS A 108 5.08 -5.42 -0.67
CA LYS A 108 5.88 -6.48 -1.29
C LYS A 108 5.01 -7.68 -1.69
N LYS A 109 4.09 -8.08 -0.83
CA LYS A 109 3.17 -9.18 -1.10
C LYS A 109 2.26 -8.87 -2.29
N ARG A 110 1.69 -7.66 -2.35
CA ARG A 110 0.82 -7.21 -3.44
C ARG A 110 1.57 -7.16 -4.78
N ILE A 111 2.80 -6.67 -4.77
CA ILE A 111 3.66 -6.66 -5.96
C ILE A 111 3.98 -8.08 -6.41
N SER A 112 4.32 -8.97 -5.50
CA SER A 112 4.59 -10.39 -5.79
C SER A 112 3.37 -11.09 -6.39
N GLU A 113 2.18 -10.84 -5.88
CA GLU A 113 0.93 -11.39 -6.42
C GLU A 113 0.68 -10.92 -7.85
N MET A 114 0.95 -9.66 -8.15
CA MET A 114 0.82 -9.13 -9.51
C MET A 114 1.85 -9.75 -10.45
N GLN A 115 3.10 -9.87 -10.02
CA GLN A 115 4.15 -10.53 -10.80
C GLN A 115 3.80 -11.99 -11.11
N GLN A 116 3.29 -12.71 -10.13
CA GLN A 116 2.85 -14.09 -10.29
C GLN A 116 1.69 -14.18 -11.29
N PHE A 117 0.69 -13.30 -11.18
CA PHE A 117 -0.42 -13.24 -12.13
C PHE A 117 0.07 -13.01 -13.55
N LEU A 118 0.97 -12.05 -13.78
CA LEU A 118 1.54 -11.77 -15.10
C LEU A 118 2.33 -12.96 -15.66
N ALA A 119 3.02 -13.69 -14.79
CA ALA A 119 3.80 -14.87 -15.20
C ALA A 119 2.94 -16.08 -15.55
N GLU A 120 1.88 -16.31 -14.80
CA GLU A 120 1.01 -17.49 -14.95
C GLU A 120 -0.07 -17.29 -16.01
N GLN A 121 -0.60 -16.08 -16.18
CA GLN A 121 -1.63 -15.78 -17.15
C GLN A 121 -1.04 -15.60 -18.53
N GLN A 122 -1.22 -16.57 -19.41
CA GLN A 122 -0.64 -16.53 -20.75
C GLN A 122 -1.60 -16.00 -21.81
N GLN A 123 -2.89 -16.00 -21.52
CA GLN A 123 -3.94 -15.55 -22.44
C GLN A 123 -4.75 -14.42 -21.83
N ASP A 124 -5.37 -13.64 -22.69
CA ASP A 124 -6.29 -12.60 -22.25
C ASP A 124 -7.47 -13.22 -21.49
N ILE A 125 -7.95 -12.51 -20.48
CA ILE A 125 -9.19 -12.88 -19.82
C ILE A 125 -10.38 -12.46 -20.69
N THR A 126 -11.40 -13.30 -20.73
CA THR A 126 -12.58 -13.08 -21.58
C THR A 126 -13.80 -12.66 -20.79
N GLU A 127 -13.83 -12.96 -19.52
CA GLU A 127 -14.94 -12.68 -18.64
C GLU A 127 -14.50 -11.93 -17.38
N TYR A 128 -15.42 -11.12 -16.85
CA TYR A 128 -15.22 -10.44 -15.58
C TYR A 128 -15.20 -11.47 -14.44
N ASP A 129 -14.12 -11.48 -13.67
CA ASP A 129 -13.96 -12.32 -12.49
C ASP A 129 -13.82 -11.42 -11.25
N GLU A 130 -14.85 -11.42 -10.42
CA GLU A 130 -14.89 -10.58 -9.21
C GLU A 130 -13.78 -10.93 -8.23
N GLN A 131 -13.42 -12.20 -8.08
CA GLN A 131 -12.35 -12.62 -7.18
C GLN A 131 -10.99 -12.11 -7.65
N LEU A 132 -10.75 -12.17 -8.96
CA LEU A 132 -9.54 -11.64 -9.57
C LEU A 132 -9.45 -10.13 -9.39
N VAL A 133 -10.54 -9.42 -9.63
CA VAL A 133 -10.63 -7.97 -9.45
C VAL A 133 -10.34 -7.57 -8.00
N ARG A 134 -10.96 -8.23 -7.04
CA ARG A 134 -10.73 -7.98 -5.61
C ARG A 134 -9.29 -8.26 -5.19
N ARG A 135 -8.64 -9.23 -5.82
CA ARG A 135 -7.26 -9.59 -5.53
C ARG A 135 -6.25 -8.58 -6.08
N LEU A 136 -6.49 -8.07 -7.28
CA LEU A 136 -5.51 -7.27 -8.02
C LEU A 136 -5.77 -5.76 -7.99
N ILE A 137 -7.03 -5.33 -7.93
CA ILE A 137 -7.42 -3.93 -8.11
C ILE A 137 -7.69 -3.27 -6.76
N GLU A 138 -7.05 -2.12 -6.56
CA GLU A 138 -7.24 -1.27 -5.38
C GLU A 138 -8.40 -0.31 -5.58
N LYS A 139 -8.43 0.36 -6.75
CA LYS A 139 -9.37 1.45 -7.00
C LYS A 139 -9.65 1.59 -8.48
N ILE A 140 -10.88 1.96 -8.80
CA ILE A 140 -11.30 2.34 -10.14
C ILE A 140 -11.86 3.75 -10.07
N THR A 141 -11.33 4.66 -10.88
CA THR A 141 -11.83 6.03 -11.01
C THR A 141 -12.48 6.18 -12.36
N VAL A 142 -13.74 6.61 -12.39
CA VAL A 142 -14.52 6.79 -13.62
C VAL A 142 -14.53 8.26 -14.00
N TYR A 143 -14.08 8.53 -15.22
CA TYR A 143 -14.16 9.84 -15.86
C TYR A 143 -15.14 9.81 -17.05
N ASP A 144 -15.41 10.95 -17.64
CA ASP A 144 -16.35 11.04 -18.76
C ASP A 144 -15.95 10.18 -19.97
N GLU A 145 -14.67 10.19 -20.32
CA GLU A 145 -14.14 9.54 -21.53
C GLU A 145 -13.29 8.31 -21.25
N MET A 146 -12.95 8.07 -19.98
CA MET A 146 -12.01 6.99 -19.61
C MET A 146 -12.24 6.51 -18.18
N ILE A 147 -11.69 5.35 -17.87
CA ILE A 147 -11.50 4.91 -16.49
C ILE A 147 -10.01 4.73 -16.21
N THR A 148 -9.63 4.98 -14.97
CA THR A 148 -8.30 4.62 -14.45
C THR A 148 -8.45 3.46 -13.48
N VAL A 149 -7.75 2.37 -13.75
CA VAL A 149 -7.71 1.19 -12.87
C VAL A 149 -6.36 1.18 -12.15
N GLU A 150 -6.41 1.32 -10.84
CA GLU A 150 -5.23 1.28 -9.98
C GLU A 150 -5.11 -0.11 -9.35
N PHE A 151 -4.00 -0.76 -9.58
CA PHE A 151 -3.70 -2.09 -9.01
C PHE A 151 -3.11 -1.96 -7.61
N LYS A 152 -3.35 -2.96 -6.78
CA LYS A 152 -2.80 -3.02 -5.40
C LYS A 152 -1.27 -3.02 -5.36
N SER A 153 -0.63 -3.37 -6.46
CA SER A 153 0.82 -3.32 -6.64
C SER A 153 1.40 -1.91 -6.84
N GLY A 154 0.54 -0.88 -6.91
CA GLY A 154 0.94 0.50 -7.14
C GLY A 154 1.02 0.91 -8.60
N THR A 155 0.71 0.01 -9.53
CA THR A 155 0.63 0.32 -10.97
C THR A 155 -0.78 0.73 -11.38
N SER A 156 -0.93 1.40 -12.51
CA SER A 156 -2.24 1.84 -13.01
C SER A 156 -2.33 1.73 -14.53
N VAL A 157 -3.57 1.61 -15.02
CA VAL A 157 -3.87 1.54 -16.46
C VAL A 157 -5.08 2.43 -16.73
N ASP A 158 -5.01 3.22 -17.80
CA ASP A 158 -6.10 4.04 -18.29
C ASP A 158 -6.79 3.35 -19.48
N VAL A 159 -8.10 3.27 -19.44
CA VAL A 159 -8.92 2.65 -20.48
C VAL A 159 -9.99 3.63 -20.95
N ARG A 160 -10.05 3.88 -22.25
CA ARG A 160 -11.10 4.72 -22.83
C ARG A 160 -12.46 3.99 -22.81
N ARG A 161 -13.49 4.76 -22.52
CA ARG A 161 -14.88 4.33 -22.59
C ARG A 161 -15.33 4.17 -24.02
#